data_bc50b28c749e5485565f2419278a4239
#
_entry.id   bc50b28c749e5485565f2419278a4239
#
_cell.length_a   1.000
_cell.length_b   1.000
_cell.length_c   1.000
_cell.angle_alpha   90.00
_cell.angle_beta   90.00
_cell.angle_gamma   90.00
#
_symmetry.space_group_name_H-M   'P 1'
#
loop_
_entity.id
_entity.type
_entity.pdbx_description
1 polymer ?
#
loop_
_entity_poly.entity_id
_entity_poly.type
_entity_poly.pdbx_seq_one_letter_code
_entity_poly.pdbx_strand_id
1 'polypeptide(L)'
;MRAISQTSPARDFTPTPRRGVNVSHFLTQTARRIPDRLAVVDDDHGQRWTWAELDARAEALAAALQTGGVDRRDTVLLVSANHAEVIQSFWGILRSGGVIAPPNAALSTEELLGISAEVAPAAVIADRAHADFVTALKDTGFTGPVFWIGDLPTAQAGAVPTEAVDSTVDEDDPCWYFFTSGSTGRPKAATFTHRHLGAVLMNHRCDLFPNEDETGASLVLAPLSHGAGIHMLGQVFGGTPSIIHPGGKPSVETLWPAIDGYGITNAFTVPTILNRIAAGYPSGRGPEDHTLERVIYAGAPMLAADQARALDRLGPCLVQYFGLAEVTGAITILRPEDHGTIPVDDAGIGTCGRARTGVEIVIVDEGGTQLPAGEQGEVCVAGPTVCAGYLGRPDANAESFAGGLFHTGDVGYLDERGYLFLTGRKSDMYISGGSNVYPREIEELLLTDTEVAQAVVVGVPDPQWGEIGVAVIERAQSPTGADSDGAGADLAERLTALCKSGLAKYKVPKEIHFVDTMPVTAYGKLARKELKAEYSQGRGSAR
;
A
#
# COMPACT_ATOMS: atom_id res chain seq x y z
N MET A 1 44.04 -19.25 21.52
CA MET A 1 42.97 -18.78 22.42
C MET A 1 43.51 -17.61 23.24
N ARG A 2 43.16 -16.38 22.86
CA ARG A 2 43.32 -15.21 23.73
C ARG A 2 41.96 -14.57 23.84
N ALA A 3 41.40 -14.62 25.03
CA ALA A 3 40.17 -13.94 25.37
C ALA A 3 40.38 -12.43 25.24
N ILE A 4 39.66 -11.80 24.33
CA ILE A 4 39.57 -10.33 24.25
C ILE A 4 38.38 -9.95 25.16
N SER A 5 38.67 -9.81 26.45
CA SER A 5 37.86 -9.01 27.35
C SER A 5 38.30 -7.56 27.22
N GLN A 6 37.60 -6.78 26.41
CA GLN A 6 37.62 -5.34 26.50
C GLN A 6 36.17 -4.85 26.51
N THR A 7 35.62 -4.73 27.71
CA THR A 7 34.51 -3.81 27.96
C THR A 7 35.09 -2.40 27.78
N SER A 8 34.95 -1.86 26.55
CA SER A 8 35.12 -0.43 26.34
C SER A 8 34.04 0.26 27.19
N PRO A 9 34.40 1.26 28.03
CA PRO A 9 33.38 2.00 28.75
C PRO A 9 32.41 2.58 27.71
N ALA A 10 31.12 2.29 27.85
CA ALA A 10 30.09 2.95 27.05
C ALA A 10 30.31 4.45 27.23
N ARG A 11 30.71 5.13 26.16
CA ARG A 11 30.77 6.58 26.17
C ARG A 11 29.34 7.04 26.32
N ASP A 12 29.01 7.68 27.44
CA ASP A 12 27.71 8.33 27.65
C ASP A 12 27.52 9.38 26.57
N PHE A 13 26.87 8.97 25.46
CA PHE A 13 26.45 9.86 24.42
C PHE A 13 25.01 10.30 24.72
N THR A 14 24.87 11.51 25.23
CA THR A 14 23.57 12.16 25.36
C THR A 14 23.35 13.00 24.11
N PRO A 15 22.36 12.64 23.24
CA PRO A 15 22.05 13.44 22.08
C PRO A 15 21.68 14.87 22.47
N THR A 16 22.22 15.86 21.78
CA THR A 16 21.79 17.25 21.94
C THR A 16 20.39 17.39 21.34
N PRO A 17 19.41 17.98 22.05
CA PRO A 17 18.09 18.25 21.50
C PRO A 17 18.20 19.04 20.18
N ARG A 18 17.52 18.60 19.15
CA ARG A 18 17.50 19.26 17.83
C ARG A 18 16.05 19.48 17.40
N ARG A 19 15.82 20.61 16.75
CA ARG A 19 14.56 20.87 16.06
C ARG A 19 14.44 19.89 14.89
N GLY A 20 13.31 19.19 14.78
CA GLY A 20 12.98 18.35 13.63
C GLY A 20 12.68 19.17 12.38
N VAL A 21 12.79 18.52 11.23
CA VAL A 21 12.32 19.09 9.96
C VAL A 21 10.87 18.70 9.76
N ASN A 22 9.96 19.68 9.73
CA ASN A 22 8.59 19.45 9.30
C ASN A 22 8.60 19.04 7.83
N VAL A 23 7.99 17.89 7.51
CA VAL A 23 7.97 17.34 6.13
C VAL A 23 7.36 18.34 5.14
N SER A 24 6.43 19.21 5.57
CA SER A 24 5.87 20.27 4.71
C SER A 24 6.91 21.23 4.15
N HIS A 25 8.11 21.29 4.75
CA HIS A 25 9.22 22.11 4.24
C HIS A 25 9.67 21.70 2.85
N PHE A 26 9.50 20.43 2.47
CA PHE A 26 9.81 19.98 1.10
C PHE A 26 8.93 20.66 0.06
N LEU A 27 7.64 20.88 0.36
CA LEU A 27 6.76 21.69 -0.50
C LEU A 27 7.28 23.11 -0.66
N THR A 28 7.60 23.79 0.45
CA THR A 28 8.12 25.17 0.43
C THR A 28 9.44 25.28 -0.35
N GLN A 29 10.32 24.29 -0.24
CA GLN A 29 11.57 24.27 -1.04
C GLN A 29 11.27 24.19 -2.53
N THR A 30 10.35 23.35 -2.96
CA THR A 30 9.99 23.19 -4.37
C THR A 30 9.22 24.39 -4.89
N ALA A 31 8.28 24.93 -4.11
CA ALA A 31 7.57 26.17 -4.46
C ALA A 31 8.51 27.36 -4.68
N ARG A 32 9.60 27.44 -3.91
CA ARG A 32 10.64 28.47 -4.10
C ARG A 32 11.50 28.23 -5.33
N ARG A 33 11.77 26.96 -5.66
CA ARG A 33 12.64 26.57 -6.79
C ARG A 33 11.93 26.75 -8.14
N ILE A 34 10.65 26.39 -8.22
CA ILE A 34 9.86 26.36 -9.46
C ILE A 34 8.42 26.87 -9.26
N PRO A 35 8.24 28.14 -8.77
CA PRO A 35 6.96 28.64 -8.29
C PRO A 35 5.83 28.55 -9.33
N ASP A 36 6.14 28.82 -10.60
CA ASP A 36 5.17 28.97 -11.68
C ASP A 36 4.86 27.64 -12.42
N ARG A 37 5.53 26.54 -12.07
CA ARG A 37 5.25 25.22 -12.65
C ARG A 37 4.02 24.61 -12.01
N LEU A 38 3.26 23.81 -12.77
CA LEU A 38 2.11 23.08 -12.25
C LEU A 38 2.55 22.10 -11.15
N ALA A 39 1.73 22.03 -10.12
CA ALA A 39 1.85 21.08 -8.99
C ALA A 39 0.67 20.11 -8.94
N VAL A 40 -0.54 20.58 -9.24
CA VAL A 40 -1.77 19.80 -9.17
C VAL A 40 -2.68 20.12 -10.34
N VAL A 41 -3.28 19.09 -10.94
CA VAL A 41 -4.34 19.21 -11.94
C VAL A 41 -5.50 18.31 -11.53
N ASP A 42 -6.69 18.91 -11.46
CA ASP A 42 -7.97 18.26 -11.19
C ASP A 42 -9.03 18.88 -12.11
N ASP A 43 -9.10 18.36 -13.34
CA ASP A 43 -9.95 18.95 -14.38
C ASP A 43 -11.44 18.68 -14.14
N ASP A 44 -11.80 17.62 -13.42
CA ASP A 44 -13.20 17.33 -13.05
C ASP A 44 -13.79 18.44 -12.16
N HIS A 45 -12.92 19.14 -11.40
CA HIS A 45 -13.28 20.25 -10.53
C HIS A 45 -12.75 21.61 -11.02
N GLY A 46 -12.13 21.64 -12.23
CA GLY A 46 -11.60 22.87 -12.82
C GLY A 46 -10.43 23.47 -12.03
N GLN A 47 -9.66 22.65 -11.30
CA GLN A 47 -8.58 23.12 -10.42
C GLN A 47 -7.21 22.79 -11.05
N ARG A 48 -6.41 23.82 -11.24
CA ARG A 48 -5.02 23.69 -11.71
C ARG A 48 -4.18 24.67 -10.90
N TRP A 49 -3.23 24.14 -10.11
CA TRP A 49 -2.41 24.93 -9.21
C TRP A 49 -0.94 24.80 -9.53
N THR A 50 -0.24 25.91 -9.45
CA THR A 50 1.23 25.95 -9.46
C THR A 50 1.79 25.53 -8.09
N TRP A 51 3.10 25.29 -8.01
CA TRP A 51 3.76 24.99 -6.75
C TRP A 51 3.63 26.14 -5.75
N ALA A 52 3.72 27.40 -6.22
CA ALA A 52 3.50 28.57 -5.35
C ALA A 52 2.07 28.65 -4.82
N GLU A 53 1.08 28.33 -5.66
CA GLU A 53 -0.33 28.32 -5.24
C GLU A 53 -0.63 27.17 -4.26
N LEU A 54 -0.06 25.97 -4.48
CA LEU A 54 -0.20 24.85 -3.56
C LEU A 54 0.43 25.16 -2.20
N ASP A 55 1.61 25.78 -2.18
CA ASP A 55 2.30 26.19 -0.94
C ASP A 55 1.49 27.24 -0.17
N ALA A 56 0.95 28.26 -0.87
CA ALA A 56 0.09 29.28 -0.28
C ALA A 56 -1.25 28.73 0.25
N ARG A 57 -1.85 27.77 -0.45
CA ARG A 57 -3.07 27.07 0.00
C ARG A 57 -2.80 26.21 1.23
N ALA A 58 -1.68 25.50 1.27
CA ALA A 58 -1.26 24.72 2.43
C ALA A 58 -1.04 25.60 3.65
N GLU A 59 -0.43 26.80 3.47
CA GLU A 59 -0.26 27.81 4.52
C GLU A 59 -1.61 28.32 5.05
N ALA A 60 -2.53 28.67 4.15
CA ALA A 60 -3.86 29.15 4.52
C ALA A 60 -4.65 28.12 5.33
N LEU A 61 -4.59 26.85 4.93
CA LEU A 61 -5.25 25.77 5.66
C LEU A 61 -4.58 25.54 7.03
N ALA A 62 -3.25 25.56 7.10
CA ALA A 62 -2.52 25.40 8.37
C ALA A 62 -2.90 26.52 9.36
N ALA A 63 -2.96 27.78 8.90
CA ALA A 63 -3.40 28.91 9.71
C ALA A 63 -4.85 28.74 10.20
N ALA A 64 -5.75 28.28 9.34
CA ALA A 64 -7.15 28.04 9.71
C ALA A 64 -7.28 26.90 10.73
N LEU A 65 -6.50 25.82 10.60
CA LEU A 65 -6.47 24.73 11.57
C LEU A 65 -5.98 25.22 12.93
N GLN A 66 -4.86 25.96 13.00
CA GLN A 66 -4.35 26.51 14.26
C GLN A 66 -5.32 27.54 14.88
N THR A 67 -5.90 28.42 14.08
CA THR A 67 -6.94 29.35 14.56
C THR A 67 -8.18 28.61 15.06
N GLY A 68 -8.50 27.47 14.47
CA GLY A 68 -9.58 26.57 14.90
C GLY A 68 -9.27 25.75 16.15
N GLY A 69 -8.08 25.93 16.75
CA GLY A 69 -7.67 25.24 17.97
C GLY A 69 -6.99 23.90 17.75
N VAL A 70 -6.47 23.63 16.55
CA VAL A 70 -5.64 22.44 16.29
C VAL A 70 -4.21 22.75 16.71
N ASP A 71 -3.74 22.07 17.74
CA ASP A 71 -2.39 22.18 18.27
C ASP A 71 -1.45 21.15 17.62
N ARG A 72 -0.15 21.30 17.87
CA ARG A 72 0.87 20.35 17.45
C ARG A 72 0.56 18.94 18.00
N ARG A 73 0.67 17.90 17.16
CA ARG A 73 0.32 16.50 17.41
C ARG A 73 -1.18 16.19 17.47
N ASP A 74 -2.04 17.19 17.34
CA ASP A 74 -3.46 16.92 17.24
C ASP A 74 -3.83 16.22 15.94
N THR A 75 -4.80 15.32 16.01
CA THR A 75 -5.25 14.57 14.85
C THR A 75 -6.25 15.39 14.04
N VAL A 76 -6.03 15.42 12.72
CA VAL A 76 -7.00 15.92 11.74
C VAL A 76 -7.47 14.74 10.89
N LEU A 77 -8.76 14.41 11.04
CA LEU A 77 -9.38 13.34 10.26
C LEU A 77 -9.70 13.86 8.86
N LEU A 78 -9.23 13.17 7.82
CA LEU A 78 -9.41 13.55 6.41
C LEU A 78 -10.20 12.48 5.66
N VAL A 79 -11.49 12.73 5.40
CA VAL A 79 -12.42 11.76 4.78
C VAL A 79 -12.91 12.29 3.45
N SER A 80 -12.28 11.89 2.36
CA SER A 80 -12.64 12.32 1.00
C SER A 80 -12.16 11.36 -0.06
N ALA A 81 -12.87 11.31 -1.19
CA ALA A 81 -12.34 10.80 -2.43
C ALA A 81 -11.16 11.67 -2.94
N ASN A 82 -10.46 11.20 -3.98
CA ASN A 82 -9.36 11.99 -4.56
C ASN A 82 -9.87 13.33 -5.09
N HIS A 83 -9.19 14.40 -4.71
CA HIS A 83 -9.49 15.78 -5.08
C HIS A 83 -8.21 16.62 -4.92
N ALA A 84 -8.07 17.73 -5.67
CA ALA A 84 -6.93 18.64 -5.50
C ALA A 84 -6.80 19.16 -4.08
N GLU A 85 -7.93 19.49 -3.42
CA GLU A 85 -7.94 19.96 -2.03
C GLU A 85 -7.57 18.88 -1.00
N VAL A 86 -7.63 17.60 -1.35
CA VAL A 86 -7.04 16.53 -0.52
C VAL A 86 -5.52 16.67 -0.49
N ILE A 87 -4.89 16.98 -1.63
CA ILE A 87 -3.44 17.25 -1.69
C ILE A 87 -3.09 18.49 -0.86
N GLN A 88 -3.87 19.57 -0.97
CA GLN A 88 -3.75 20.75 -0.09
C GLN A 88 -3.86 20.35 1.38
N SER A 89 -4.80 19.46 1.72
CA SER A 89 -5.04 19.03 3.11
C SER A 89 -3.84 18.27 3.68
N PHE A 90 -3.21 17.39 2.93
CA PHE A 90 -1.99 16.71 3.39
C PHE A 90 -0.90 17.71 3.76
N TRP A 91 -0.59 18.65 2.88
CA TRP A 91 0.46 19.65 3.13
C TRP A 91 0.08 20.64 4.23
N GLY A 92 -1.19 21.07 4.29
CA GLY A 92 -1.68 22.00 5.30
C GLY A 92 -1.68 21.41 6.72
N ILE A 93 -2.11 20.15 6.87
CA ILE A 93 -2.07 19.44 8.15
C ILE A 93 -0.64 19.25 8.63
N LEU A 94 0.26 18.76 7.76
CA LEU A 94 1.68 18.63 8.09
C LEU A 94 2.29 19.98 8.52
N ARG A 95 1.94 21.06 7.83
CA ARG A 95 2.45 22.42 8.13
C ARG A 95 1.96 22.93 9.47
N SER A 96 0.72 22.66 9.86
CA SER A 96 0.20 23.04 11.16
C SER A 96 0.84 22.29 12.33
N GLY A 97 1.64 21.25 12.05
CA GLY A 97 2.18 20.34 13.07
C GLY A 97 1.16 19.27 13.52
N GLY A 98 0.01 19.20 12.86
CA GLY A 98 -1.02 18.18 13.10
C GLY A 98 -0.69 16.83 12.50
N VAL A 99 -1.48 15.82 12.86
CA VAL A 99 -1.35 14.42 12.39
C VAL A 99 -2.43 14.14 11.36
N ILE A 100 -2.03 13.73 10.16
CA ILE A 100 -2.97 13.32 9.12
C ILE A 100 -3.55 11.94 9.49
N ALA A 101 -4.87 11.83 9.55
CA ALA A 101 -5.57 10.56 9.72
C ALA A 101 -6.56 10.36 8.56
N PRO A 102 -6.14 9.79 7.42
CA PRO A 102 -6.95 9.64 6.23
C PRO A 102 -7.49 8.21 6.11
N PRO A 103 -8.66 7.87 6.70
CA PRO A 103 -9.28 6.57 6.45
C PRO A 103 -9.72 6.44 4.99
N ASN A 104 -10.00 5.21 4.57
CA ASN A 104 -10.62 4.98 3.27
C ASN A 104 -12.02 5.62 3.23
N ALA A 105 -12.25 6.51 2.26
CA ALA A 105 -13.53 7.19 2.09
C ALA A 105 -14.70 6.24 1.73
N ALA A 106 -14.41 5.00 1.31
CA ALA A 106 -15.44 4.00 1.02
C ALA A 106 -15.95 3.27 2.29
N LEU A 107 -15.40 3.55 3.47
CA LEU A 107 -15.87 2.96 4.71
C LEU A 107 -17.27 3.49 5.11
N SER A 108 -18.02 2.66 5.78
CA SER A 108 -19.33 3.02 6.34
C SER A 108 -19.20 4.08 7.44
N THR A 109 -20.29 4.77 7.72
CA THR A 109 -20.36 5.72 8.84
C THR A 109 -19.96 5.08 10.18
N GLU A 110 -20.38 3.83 10.43
CA GLU A 110 -20.03 3.10 11.67
C GLU A 110 -18.54 2.84 11.77
N GLU A 111 -17.88 2.41 10.68
CA GLU A 111 -16.44 2.18 10.64
C GLU A 111 -15.66 3.49 10.82
N LEU A 112 -16.10 4.57 10.20
CA LEU A 112 -15.50 5.90 10.35
C LEU A 112 -15.65 6.43 11.79
N LEU A 113 -16.78 6.20 12.45
CA LEU A 113 -16.96 6.52 13.87
C LEU A 113 -16.03 5.68 14.76
N GLY A 114 -15.85 4.39 14.44
CA GLY A 114 -14.89 3.53 15.14
C GLY A 114 -13.46 4.04 15.06
N ILE A 115 -13.03 4.49 13.86
CA ILE A 115 -11.73 5.12 13.64
C ILE A 115 -11.63 6.44 14.41
N SER A 116 -12.67 7.28 14.35
CA SER A 116 -12.70 8.57 15.05
C SER A 116 -12.53 8.40 16.56
N ALA A 117 -13.15 7.38 17.14
CA ALA A 117 -13.00 7.06 18.56
C ALA A 117 -11.56 6.61 18.92
N GLU A 118 -10.83 5.98 17.99
CA GLU A 118 -9.45 5.55 18.20
C GLU A 118 -8.47 6.73 18.12
N VAL A 119 -8.64 7.62 17.13
CA VAL A 119 -7.68 8.70 16.89
C VAL A 119 -8.05 10.02 17.55
N ALA A 120 -9.24 10.15 18.13
CA ALA A 120 -9.76 11.33 18.83
C ALA A 120 -9.46 12.65 18.07
N PRO A 121 -10.08 12.89 16.91
CA PRO A 121 -9.72 14.02 16.06
C PRO A 121 -10.04 15.37 16.73
N ALA A 122 -9.12 16.33 16.61
CA ALA A 122 -9.34 17.72 16.99
C ALA A 122 -10.08 18.50 15.88
N ALA A 123 -9.92 18.08 14.62
CA ALA A 123 -10.60 18.67 13.47
C ALA A 123 -10.97 17.60 12.44
N VAL A 124 -11.91 17.91 11.58
CA VAL A 124 -12.33 17.07 10.45
C VAL A 124 -12.26 17.88 9.16
N ILE A 125 -11.67 17.26 8.12
CA ILE A 125 -11.77 17.71 6.73
C ILE A 125 -12.54 16.61 5.98
N ALA A 126 -13.66 16.93 5.35
CA ALA A 126 -14.48 15.93 4.67
C ALA A 126 -15.08 16.47 3.37
N ASP A 127 -15.36 15.60 2.42
CA ASP A 127 -16.22 15.96 1.29
C ASP A 127 -17.71 15.90 1.69
N ARG A 128 -18.57 16.50 0.86
CA ARG A 128 -20.02 16.59 1.13
C ARG A 128 -20.73 15.23 1.11
N ALA A 129 -20.16 14.21 0.47
CA ALA A 129 -20.71 12.86 0.48
C ALA A 129 -20.68 12.22 1.88
N HIS A 130 -19.82 12.74 2.78
CA HIS A 130 -19.68 12.27 4.17
C HIS A 130 -20.40 13.15 5.21
N ALA A 131 -21.39 13.96 4.78
CA ALA A 131 -22.15 14.84 5.69
C ALA A 131 -22.86 14.07 6.80
N ASP A 132 -23.41 12.88 6.50
CA ASP A 132 -24.07 12.02 7.49
C ASP A 132 -23.08 11.51 8.55
N PHE A 133 -21.87 11.13 8.14
CA PHE A 133 -20.80 10.78 9.07
C PHE A 133 -20.44 11.96 10.00
N VAL A 134 -20.25 13.16 9.43
CA VAL A 134 -19.93 14.36 10.23
C VAL A 134 -21.05 14.68 11.22
N THR A 135 -22.31 14.50 10.84
CA THR A 135 -23.46 14.68 11.73
C THR A 135 -23.42 13.66 12.86
N ALA A 136 -23.26 12.38 12.53
CA ALA A 136 -23.17 11.30 13.52
C ALA A 136 -21.96 11.50 14.47
N LEU A 137 -20.83 11.97 13.95
CA LEU A 137 -19.65 12.29 14.79
C LEU A 137 -19.95 13.41 15.79
N LYS A 138 -20.68 14.46 15.39
CA LYS A 138 -21.12 15.53 16.31
C LYS A 138 -22.04 14.99 17.40
N ASP A 139 -22.90 14.05 17.08
CA ASP A 139 -23.78 13.40 18.06
C ASP A 139 -23.01 12.60 19.11
N THR A 140 -21.77 12.17 18.83
CA THR A 140 -20.87 11.56 19.83
C THR A 140 -20.19 12.57 20.76
N GLY A 141 -20.43 13.88 20.56
CA GLY A 141 -19.84 14.97 21.37
C GLY A 141 -18.63 15.65 20.74
N PHE A 142 -18.33 15.38 19.48
CA PHE A 142 -17.27 16.10 18.75
C PHE A 142 -17.64 17.59 18.58
N THR A 143 -16.76 18.49 19.00
CA THR A 143 -16.97 19.95 18.95
C THR A 143 -15.91 20.68 18.12
N GLY A 144 -14.95 19.96 17.56
CA GLY A 144 -13.89 20.55 16.75
C GLY A 144 -14.39 21.15 15.43
N PRO A 145 -13.57 21.96 14.76
CA PRO A 145 -13.91 22.54 13.47
C PRO A 145 -14.07 21.48 12.39
N VAL A 146 -14.98 21.75 11.45
CA VAL A 146 -15.20 20.94 10.24
C VAL A 146 -14.93 21.80 9.02
N PHE A 147 -14.02 21.34 8.19
CA PHE A 147 -13.70 21.96 6.91
C PHE A 147 -14.25 21.07 5.77
N TRP A 148 -14.82 21.69 4.75
CA TRP A 148 -15.40 20.97 3.64
C TRP A 148 -14.53 21.06 2.39
N ILE A 149 -14.26 19.92 1.74
CA ILE A 149 -13.67 19.88 0.41
C ILE A 149 -14.59 20.67 -0.54
N GLY A 150 -14.02 21.52 -1.37
CA GLY A 150 -14.72 22.51 -2.20
C GLY A 150 -14.78 23.91 -1.58
N ASP A 151 -14.57 24.03 -0.25
CA ASP A 151 -14.65 25.30 0.49
C ASP A 151 -13.41 25.51 1.40
N LEU A 152 -12.28 24.84 1.12
CA LEU A 152 -11.09 24.98 1.96
C LEU A 152 -10.50 26.39 1.89
N PRO A 153 -9.85 26.86 2.97
CA PRO A 153 -9.17 28.15 2.99
C PRO A 153 -8.17 28.28 1.83
N THR A 154 -8.21 29.42 1.16
CA THR A 154 -7.32 29.74 0.03
C THR A 154 -6.57 31.04 0.31
N ALA A 155 -5.32 31.13 -0.15
CA ALA A 155 -4.57 32.37 -0.23
C ALA A 155 -4.07 32.56 -1.67
N GLN A 156 -3.91 33.81 -2.07
CA GLN A 156 -3.21 34.11 -3.33
C GLN A 156 -1.72 33.82 -3.17
N ALA A 157 -1.09 33.33 -4.23
CA ALA A 157 0.36 33.13 -4.26
C ALA A 157 1.11 34.43 -3.88
N GLY A 158 2.00 34.32 -2.89
CA GLY A 158 2.75 35.48 -2.38
C GLY A 158 2.01 36.33 -1.31
N ALA A 159 0.77 35.97 -0.94
CA ALA A 159 0.12 36.59 0.20
C ALA A 159 0.84 36.16 1.51
N VAL A 160 1.21 37.11 2.33
CA VAL A 160 1.73 36.85 3.68
C VAL A 160 0.54 36.61 4.58
N PRO A 161 0.41 35.45 5.27
CA PRO A 161 -0.62 35.25 6.28
C PRO A 161 -0.58 36.36 7.31
N THR A 162 -1.74 36.75 7.81
CA THR A 162 -1.85 37.78 8.88
C THR A 162 -1.22 37.33 10.19
N GLU A 163 -1.13 36.00 10.40
CA GLU A 163 -0.43 35.38 11.52
C GLU A 163 0.53 34.31 10.98
N ALA A 164 1.74 34.26 11.53
CA ALA A 164 2.74 33.27 11.13
C ALA A 164 2.32 31.89 11.67
N VAL A 165 2.29 30.91 10.77
CA VAL A 165 2.02 29.52 11.14
C VAL A 165 3.23 28.96 11.91
N ASP A 166 2.99 28.42 13.11
CA ASP A 166 4.03 27.65 13.81
C ASP A 166 4.14 26.25 13.21
N SER A 167 5.13 26.07 12.37
CA SER A 167 5.46 24.76 11.74
C SER A 167 6.57 24.01 12.49
N THR A 168 6.88 24.41 13.73
CA THR A 168 7.93 23.78 14.54
C THR A 168 7.49 22.38 15.00
N VAL A 169 8.30 21.38 14.75
CA VAL A 169 8.07 19.99 15.15
C VAL A 169 9.36 19.39 15.72
N ASP A 170 9.21 18.32 16.52
CA ASP A 170 10.29 17.39 16.79
C ASP A 170 10.28 16.30 15.71
N GLU A 171 11.43 15.71 15.41
CA GLU A 171 11.51 14.65 14.40
C GLU A 171 10.67 13.42 14.76
N ASP A 172 10.41 13.21 16.06
CA ASP A 172 9.59 12.13 16.60
C ASP A 172 8.12 12.50 16.82
N ASP A 173 7.69 13.72 16.42
CA ASP A 173 6.27 14.05 16.42
C ASP A 173 5.52 13.19 15.41
N PRO A 174 4.37 12.59 15.80
CA PRO A 174 3.51 11.91 14.87
C PRO A 174 3.03 12.89 13.79
N CYS A 175 2.96 12.43 12.55
CA CYS A 175 2.50 13.25 11.43
C CYS A 175 1.51 12.52 10.51
N TRP A 176 1.42 11.20 10.62
CA TRP A 176 0.46 10.41 9.85
C TRP A 176 0.07 9.14 10.59
N TYR A 177 -1.22 8.87 10.71
CA TYR A 177 -1.78 7.59 11.11
C TYR A 177 -2.21 6.81 9.87
N PHE A 178 -1.50 5.75 9.55
CA PHE A 178 -1.82 4.88 8.43
C PHE A 178 -2.68 3.72 8.90
N PHE A 179 -3.91 3.60 8.39
CA PHE A 179 -4.85 2.59 8.85
C PHE A 179 -4.63 1.25 8.15
N THR A 180 -4.55 0.16 8.95
CA THR A 180 -4.41 -1.21 8.47
C THR A 180 -5.63 -2.03 8.86
N SER A 181 -6.01 -3.01 8.00
CA SER A 181 -7.03 -3.98 8.36
C SER A 181 -6.49 -4.92 9.43
N GLY A 182 -6.79 -4.65 10.70
CA GLY A 182 -6.37 -5.50 11.83
C GLY A 182 -6.92 -6.94 11.71
N SER A 183 -6.15 -7.91 12.22
CA SER A 183 -6.58 -9.31 12.31
C SER A 183 -7.87 -9.50 13.12
N THR A 184 -8.17 -8.55 14.01
CA THR A 184 -9.36 -8.54 14.90
C THR A 184 -10.58 -7.82 14.30
N GLY A 185 -10.53 -7.39 13.02
CA GLY A 185 -11.64 -6.70 12.35
C GLY A 185 -11.72 -5.18 12.57
N ARG A 186 -10.99 -4.63 13.55
CA ARG A 186 -10.87 -3.17 13.74
C ARG A 186 -9.57 -2.68 13.12
N PRO A 187 -9.57 -1.60 12.33
CA PRO A 187 -8.36 -1.00 11.81
C PRO A 187 -7.40 -0.61 12.94
N LYS A 188 -6.09 -0.77 12.68
CA LYS A 188 -5.03 -0.28 13.58
C LYS A 188 -4.39 0.94 12.93
N ALA A 189 -4.09 1.98 13.72
CA ALA A 189 -3.39 3.18 13.26
C ALA A 189 -1.87 3.02 13.44
N ALA A 190 -1.16 2.70 12.36
CA ALA A 190 0.31 2.71 12.35
C ALA A 190 0.79 4.17 12.37
N THR A 191 1.63 4.51 13.36
CA THR A 191 2.05 5.88 13.64
C THR A 191 3.35 6.21 12.92
N PHE A 192 3.31 7.15 12.00
CA PHE A 192 4.49 7.72 11.37
C PHE A 192 4.82 9.09 11.94
N THR A 193 6.11 9.32 12.20
CA THR A 193 6.64 10.61 12.62
C THR A 193 7.23 11.36 11.43
N HIS A 194 7.54 12.64 11.61
CA HIS A 194 8.22 13.43 10.58
C HIS A 194 9.54 12.80 10.12
N ARG A 195 10.29 12.14 11.04
CA ARG A 195 11.52 11.39 10.70
C ARG A 195 11.21 10.22 9.78
N HIS A 196 10.23 9.39 10.12
CA HIS A 196 9.86 8.23 9.30
C HIS A 196 9.37 8.66 7.92
N LEU A 197 8.43 9.63 7.87
CA LEU A 197 7.87 10.10 6.61
C LEU A 197 8.94 10.76 5.74
N GLY A 198 9.83 11.56 6.33
CA GLY A 198 10.98 12.14 5.62
C GLY A 198 11.90 11.07 5.01
N ALA A 199 12.22 10.01 5.79
CA ALA A 199 13.03 8.89 5.31
C ALA A 199 12.33 8.14 4.16
N VAL A 200 11.02 7.88 4.28
CA VAL A 200 10.23 7.23 3.24
C VAL A 200 10.22 8.03 1.95
N LEU A 201 9.99 9.35 2.02
CA LEU A 201 9.96 10.20 0.83
C LEU A 201 11.33 10.27 0.14
N MET A 202 12.42 10.38 0.90
CA MET A 202 13.78 10.31 0.33
C MET A 202 14.07 8.94 -0.29
N ASN A 203 13.67 7.85 0.37
CA ASN A 203 13.77 6.49 -0.16
C ASN A 203 12.99 6.34 -1.48
N HIS A 204 11.76 6.92 -1.57
CA HIS A 204 11.00 6.96 -2.82
C HIS A 204 11.79 7.64 -3.93
N ARG A 205 12.39 8.81 -3.64
CA ARG A 205 13.21 9.53 -4.61
C ARG A 205 14.39 8.70 -5.09
N CYS A 206 15.09 7.99 -4.18
CA CYS A 206 16.26 7.19 -4.54
C CYS A 206 15.91 5.95 -5.37
N ASP A 207 14.80 5.29 -5.05
CA ASP A 207 14.52 3.95 -5.57
C ASP A 207 13.48 3.94 -6.68
N LEU A 208 12.37 4.70 -6.54
CA LEU A 208 11.24 4.58 -7.47
C LEU A 208 11.39 5.50 -8.69
N PHE A 209 11.88 6.72 -8.50
CA PHE A 209 12.00 7.72 -9.57
C PHE A 209 13.28 8.59 -9.44
N PRO A 210 14.47 7.95 -9.50
CA PRO A 210 15.74 8.65 -9.23
C PRO A 210 16.02 9.79 -10.22
N ASN A 211 15.53 9.70 -11.44
CA ASN A 211 15.81 10.64 -12.53
C ASN A 211 14.66 11.59 -12.84
N GLU A 212 13.54 11.52 -12.10
CA GLU A 212 12.37 12.33 -12.39
C GLU A 212 12.61 13.81 -12.08
N ASP A 213 12.09 14.68 -12.92
CA ASP A 213 12.21 16.12 -12.81
C ASP A 213 10.87 16.83 -13.11
N GLU A 214 10.90 18.15 -13.23
CA GLU A 214 9.75 19.00 -13.49
C GLU A 214 9.14 18.86 -14.91
N THR A 215 9.71 18.04 -15.78
CA THR A 215 9.16 17.76 -17.12
C THR A 215 8.20 16.57 -17.13
N GLY A 216 8.24 15.74 -16.08
CA GLY A 216 7.34 14.62 -15.90
C GLY A 216 5.94 15.01 -15.41
N ALA A 217 5.04 14.02 -15.32
CA ALA A 217 3.72 14.13 -14.70
C ALA A 217 3.34 12.80 -14.05
N SER A 218 2.73 12.87 -12.86
CA SER A 218 2.31 11.69 -12.08
C SER A 218 0.80 11.54 -12.08
N LEU A 219 0.29 10.38 -12.53
CA LEU A 219 -1.15 10.11 -12.55
C LEU A 219 -1.61 9.46 -11.24
N VAL A 220 -2.57 10.09 -10.56
CA VAL A 220 -3.18 9.60 -9.32
C VAL A 220 -4.33 8.65 -9.67
N LEU A 221 -4.10 7.35 -9.53
CA LEU A 221 -5.04 6.27 -9.89
C LEU A 221 -5.66 5.57 -8.69
N ALA A 222 -5.00 5.61 -7.54
CA ALA A 222 -5.43 4.95 -6.32
C ALA A 222 -5.82 5.99 -5.25
N PRO A 223 -6.57 5.58 -4.20
CA PRO A 223 -6.94 6.49 -3.11
C PRO A 223 -5.72 7.12 -2.42
N LEU A 224 -5.74 8.45 -2.29
CA LEU A 224 -4.67 9.22 -1.60
C LEU A 224 -4.56 8.88 -0.10
N SER A 225 -5.59 8.29 0.49
CA SER A 225 -5.57 7.77 1.87
C SER A 225 -4.61 6.59 2.08
N HIS A 226 -4.05 6.01 1.00
CA HIS A 226 -3.17 4.84 1.01
C HIS A 226 -1.80 5.13 0.37
N GLY A 227 -1.14 4.14 -0.18
CA GLY A 227 0.18 4.25 -0.80
C GLY A 227 0.30 5.36 -1.87
N ALA A 228 -0.80 5.67 -2.58
CA ALA A 228 -0.82 6.78 -3.54
C ALA A 228 -0.59 8.15 -2.88
N GLY A 229 -0.99 8.35 -1.62
CA GLY A 229 -0.71 9.58 -0.88
C GLY A 229 0.77 9.75 -0.57
N ILE A 230 1.45 8.66 -0.19
CA ILE A 230 2.91 8.65 -0.01
C ILE A 230 3.61 8.97 -1.33
N HIS A 231 3.16 8.33 -2.42
CA HIS A 231 3.71 8.56 -3.76
C HIS A 231 3.51 10.02 -4.20
N MET A 232 2.31 10.57 -3.98
CA MET A 232 1.98 11.98 -4.26
C MET A 232 2.89 12.94 -3.49
N LEU A 233 3.10 12.73 -2.19
CA LEU A 233 4.03 13.54 -1.40
C LEU A 233 5.46 13.46 -1.95
N GLY A 234 5.90 12.32 -2.43
CA GLY A 234 7.23 12.09 -3.00
C GLY A 234 7.50 12.88 -4.29
N GLN A 235 6.45 13.26 -5.04
CA GLN A 235 6.59 14.02 -6.30
C GLN A 235 7.21 15.41 -6.09
N VAL A 236 7.12 15.94 -4.86
CA VAL A 236 7.69 17.25 -4.51
C VAL A 236 9.19 17.36 -4.83
N PHE A 237 9.95 16.27 -4.72
CA PHE A 237 11.40 16.31 -4.96
C PHE A 237 11.77 16.51 -6.43
N GLY A 238 11.02 15.92 -7.35
CA GLY A 238 11.14 16.15 -8.79
C GLY A 238 10.55 17.51 -9.21
N GLY A 239 9.56 17.97 -8.48
CA GLY A 239 8.70 19.06 -8.95
C GLY A 239 7.68 18.59 -9.98
N THR A 240 7.33 17.30 -9.90
CA THR A 240 6.43 16.61 -10.82
C THR A 240 4.98 16.84 -10.43
N PRO A 241 4.11 17.37 -11.29
CA PRO A 241 2.72 17.62 -10.97
C PRO A 241 1.95 16.33 -10.73
N SER A 242 1.04 16.35 -9.77
CA SER A 242 0.05 15.30 -9.53
C SER A 242 -1.21 15.57 -10.32
N ILE A 243 -1.55 14.68 -11.26
CA ILE A 243 -2.75 14.74 -12.09
C ILE A 243 -3.79 13.80 -11.50
N ILE A 244 -4.88 14.33 -10.98
CA ILE A 244 -6.03 13.51 -10.54
C ILE A 244 -6.64 12.89 -11.81
N HIS A 245 -6.83 11.57 -11.81
CA HIS A 245 -7.41 10.88 -12.97
C HIS A 245 -8.82 11.41 -13.26
N PRO A 246 -9.07 11.96 -14.46
CA PRO A 246 -10.37 12.51 -14.80
C PRO A 246 -11.42 11.41 -15.04
N GLY A 247 -12.70 11.73 -14.77
CA GLY A 247 -13.83 10.83 -15.00
C GLY A 247 -13.99 9.75 -13.94
N GLY A 248 -13.44 9.92 -12.73
CA GLY A 248 -13.66 9.04 -11.59
C GLY A 248 -12.86 7.74 -11.63
N LYS A 249 -13.52 6.56 -11.63
CA LYS A 249 -12.79 5.27 -11.57
C LYS A 249 -12.02 4.98 -12.85
N PRO A 250 -10.72 4.61 -12.77
CA PRO A 250 -9.92 4.26 -13.94
C PRO A 250 -10.50 3.08 -14.72
N SER A 251 -10.74 3.25 -16.01
CA SER A 251 -11.20 2.22 -16.94
C SER A 251 -10.24 2.11 -18.14
N VAL A 252 -10.37 1.06 -18.93
CA VAL A 252 -9.58 0.86 -20.15
C VAL A 252 -9.72 2.05 -21.10
N GLU A 253 -10.94 2.62 -21.18
CA GLU A 253 -11.28 3.72 -22.08
C GLU A 253 -10.73 5.08 -21.62
N THR A 254 -10.51 5.26 -20.30
CA THR A 254 -10.11 6.57 -19.73
C THR A 254 -8.61 6.67 -19.46
N LEU A 255 -7.92 5.54 -19.25
CA LEU A 255 -6.51 5.54 -18.85
C LEU A 255 -5.59 6.13 -19.92
N TRP A 256 -5.65 5.63 -21.17
CA TRP A 256 -4.75 6.08 -22.23
C TRP A 256 -5.01 7.52 -22.69
N PRO A 257 -6.27 7.99 -22.81
CA PRO A 257 -6.52 9.41 -23.02
C PRO A 257 -5.89 10.32 -21.94
N ALA A 258 -5.90 9.89 -20.69
CA ALA A 258 -5.25 10.66 -19.63
C ALA A 258 -3.71 10.57 -19.71
N ILE A 259 -3.15 9.38 -19.94
CA ILE A 259 -1.69 9.18 -20.08
C ILE A 259 -1.13 10.05 -21.21
N ASP A 260 -1.73 9.97 -22.40
CA ASP A 260 -1.29 10.73 -23.57
C ASP A 260 -1.57 12.23 -23.41
N GLY A 261 -2.77 12.59 -22.92
CA GLY A 261 -3.22 13.97 -22.82
C GLY A 261 -2.42 14.83 -21.85
N TYR A 262 -1.92 14.24 -20.76
CA TYR A 262 -1.12 14.95 -19.76
C TYR A 262 0.38 14.63 -19.84
N GLY A 263 0.81 13.76 -20.76
CA GLY A 263 2.21 13.34 -20.86
C GLY A 263 2.70 12.63 -19.60
N ILE A 264 1.92 11.69 -19.09
CA ILE A 264 2.20 11.00 -17.82
C ILE A 264 3.49 10.19 -17.92
N THR A 265 4.43 10.43 -17.00
CA THR A 265 5.69 9.70 -16.90
C THR A 265 5.66 8.64 -15.81
N ASN A 266 4.88 8.83 -14.74
CA ASN A 266 4.79 7.87 -13.68
C ASN A 266 3.36 7.72 -13.13
N ALA A 267 3.08 6.54 -12.56
CA ALA A 267 1.84 6.27 -11.84
C ALA A 267 2.09 5.24 -10.75
N PHE A 268 1.45 5.44 -9.59
CA PHE A 268 1.32 4.41 -8.56
C PHE A 268 -0.01 3.68 -8.72
N THR A 269 0.05 2.35 -8.75
CA THR A 269 -1.11 1.54 -9.07
C THR A 269 -1.10 0.17 -8.34
N VAL A 270 -2.08 -0.65 -8.65
CA VAL A 270 -2.21 -2.05 -8.22
C VAL A 270 -2.25 -2.96 -9.44
N PRO A 271 -1.96 -4.26 -9.32
CA PRO A 271 -1.93 -5.19 -10.46
C PRO A 271 -3.17 -5.11 -11.37
N THR A 272 -4.36 -4.97 -10.81
CA THR A 272 -5.61 -4.87 -11.59
C THR A 272 -5.67 -3.62 -12.47
N ILE A 273 -5.13 -2.50 -12.03
CA ILE A 273 -5.07 -1.26 -12.82
C ILE A 273 -3.95 -1.37 -13.86
N LEU A 274 -2.78 -1.92 -13.50
CA LEU A 274 -1.70 -2.19 -14.45
C LEU A 274 -2.21 -3.08 -15.60
N ASN A 275 -2.96 -4.15 -15.30
CA ASN A 275 -3.58 -5.00 -16.31
C ASN A 275 -4.52 -4.22 -17.25
N ARG A 276 -5.30 -3.26 -16.72
CA ARG A 276 -6.14 -2.37 -17.55
C ARG A 276 -5.32 -1.45 -18.44
N ILE A 277 -4.20 -0.89 -17.93
CA ILE A 277 -3.26 -0.08 -18.73
C ILE A 277 -2.72 -0.93 -19.88
N ALA A 278 -2.22 -2.14 -19.59
CA ALA A 278 -1.68 -3.05 -20.60
C ALA A 278 -2.75 -3.51 -21.63
N ALA A 279 -3.95 -3.84 -21.15
CA ALA A 279 -5.06 -4.28 -22.03
C ALA A 279 -5.57 -3.15 -22.94
N GLY A 280 -5.59 -1.91 -22.43
CA GLY A 280 -6.02 -0.73 -23.18
C GLY A 280 -4.95 -0.12 -24.06
N TYR A 281 -3.75 -0.71 -24.13
CA TYR A 281 -2.66 -0.16 -24.92
C TYR A 281 -3.08 0.00 -26.39
N PRO A 282 -2.95 1.22 -26.99
CA PRO A 282 -3.46 1.48 -28.33
C PRO A 282 -2.82 0.59 -29.38
N SER A 283 -3.64 0.00 -30.26
CA SER A 283 -3.15 -0.86 -31.34
C SER A 283 -2.28 -0.07 -32.32
N GLY A 284 -1.21 -0.70 -32.80
CA GLY A 284 -0.28 -0.14 -33.78
C GLY A 284 0.85 0.69 -33.18
N ARG A 285 0.92 0.82 -31.85
CA ARG A 285 2.08 1.40 -31.14
C ARG A 285 3.10 0.30 -30.81
N GLY A 286 4.37 0.62 -30.86
CA GLY A 286 5.45 -0.20 -30.31
C GLY A 286 5.48 -0.10 -28.78
N PRO A 287 6.13 -1.05 -28.07
CA PRO A 287 6.07 -1.14 -26.61
C PRO A 287 6.69 0.06 -25.86
N GLU A 288 7.34 0.98 -26.54
CA GLU A 288 7.93 2.19 -25.96
C GLU A 288 7.35 3.49 -26.59
N ASP A 289 6.27 3.37 -27.37
CA ASP A 289 5.62 4.53 -28.00
C ASP A 289 4.67 5.24 -27.03
N HIS A 290 5.16 5.57 -25.83
CA HIS A 290 4.43 6.28 -24.79
C HIS A 290 5.39 7.07 -23.87
N THR A 291 4.83 7.90 -22.99
CA THR A 291 5.59 8.74 -22.06
C THR A 291 5.88 8.06 -20.72
N LEU A 292 5.32 6.87 -20.43
CA LEU A 292 5.49 6.19 -19.16
C LEU A 292 6.94 5.73 -18.95
N GLU A 293 7.57 6.21 -17.90
CA GLU A 293 8.90 5.81 -17.47
C GLU A 293 8.86 4.84 -16.28
N ARG A 294 7.85 5.04 -15.39
CA ARG A 294 7.70 4.27 -14.16
C ARG A 294 6.24 3.97 -13.88
N VAL A 295 5.82 2.73 -14.07
CA VAL A 295 4.51 2.25 -13.62
C VAL A 295 4.72 1.38 -12.39
N ILE A 296 4.46 1.96 -11.22
CA ILE A 296 4.68 1.33 -9.94
C ILE A 296 3.44 0.52 -9.56
N TYR A 297 3.61 -0.77 -9.30
CA TYR A 297 2.53 -1.63 -8.83
C TYR A 297 2.87 -2.34 -7.53
N ALA A 298 1.90 -2.39 -6.62
CA ALA A 298 2.05 -2.91 -5.26
C ALA A 298 0.70 -3.34 -4.66
N GLY A 299 0.72 -3.79 -3.41
CA GLY A 299 -0.48 -4.03 -2.58
C GLY A 299 -1.18 -5.37 -2.80
N ALA A 300 -0.86 -6.08 -3.88
CA ALA A 300 -1.32 -7.44 -4.19
C ALA A 300 -0.26 -8.21 -4.99
N PRO A 301 -0.30 -9.54 -4.99
CA PRO A 301 0.52 -10.34 -5.89
C PRO A 301 0.21 -10.03 -7.36
N MET A 302 1.25 -10.07 -8.21
CA MET A 302 1.13 -9.97 -9.66
C MET A 302 1.41 -11.34 -10.27
N LEU A 303 0.52 -11.84 -11.12
CA LEU A 303 0.73 -13.10 -11.81
C LEU A 303 1.85 -12.98 -12.84
N ALA A 304 2.68 -14.01 -12.97
CA ALA A 304 3.78 -14.02 -13.93
C ALA A 304 3.30 -13.77 -15.38
N ALA A 305 2.16 -14.36 -15.78
CA ALA A 305 1.58 -14.16 -17.10
C ALA A 305 1.10 -12.71 -17.32
N ASP A 306 0.52 -12.08 -16.29
CA ASP A 306 0.09 -10.68 -16.34
C ASP A 306 1.28 -9.74 -16.41
N GLN A 307 2.33 -10.02 -15.63
CA GLN A 307 3.58 -9.27 -15.66
C GLN A 307 4.24 -9.35 -17.05
N ALA A 308 4.34 -10.56 -17.62
CA ALA A 308 4.91 -10.78 -18.95
C ALA A 308 4.11 -10.02 -20.03
N ARG A 309 2.78 -10.07 -19.96
CA ARG A 309 1.89 -9.32 -20.88
C ARG A 309 2.06 -7.80 -20.74
N ALA A 310 2.19 -7.30 -19.50
CA ALA A 310 2.42 -5.88 -19.26
C ALA A 310 3.78 -5.44 -19.80
N LEU A 311 4.84 -6.23 -19.61
CA LEU A 311 6.18 -5.98 -20.17
C LEU A 311 6.18 -5.99 -21.70
N ASP A 312 5.49 -6.95 -22.32
CA ASP A 312 5.37 -7.03 -23.79
C ASP A 312 4.70 -5.77 -24.38
N ARG A 313 3.73 -5.20 -23.68
CA ARG A 313 2.97 -4.04 -24.12
C ARG A 313 3.64 -2.70 -23.79
N LEU A 314 4.20 -2.58 -22.61
CA LEU A 314 4.67 -1.31 -22.04
C LEU A 314 6.19 -1.19 -21.99
N GLY A 315 6.93 -2.22 -22.39
CA GLY A 315 8.40 -2.21 -22.30
C GLY A 315 8.91 -2.13 -20.84
N PRO A 316 10.18 -1.71 -20.64
CA PRO A 316 10.88 -1.78 -19.37
C PRO A 316 10.54 -0.58 -18.44
N CYS A 317 9.26 -0.30 -18.22
CA CYS A 317 8.81 0.78 -17.34
C CYS A 317 8.19 0.30 -16.01
N LEU A 318 8.09 -1.02 -15.80
CA LEU A 318 7.44 -1.57 -14.61
C LEU A 318 8.34 -1.48 -13.38
N VAL A 319 7.77 -1.10 -12.25
CA VAL A 319 8.42 -1.12 -10.94
C VAL A 319 7.49 -1.85 -9.97
N GLN A 320 7.93 -2.98 -9.41
CA GLN A 320 7.19 -3.61 -8.31
C GLN A 320 7.79 -3.19 -6.99
N TYR A 321 6.96 -2.99 -5.98
CA TYR A 321 7.44 -3.04 -4.61
C TYR A 321 6.51 -3.88 -3.71
N PHE A 322 7.12 -4.47 -2.70
CA PHE A 322 6.43 -5.13 -1.62
C PHE A 322 6.62 -4.33 -0.33
N GLY A 323 5.55 -4.29 0.47
CA GLY A 323 5.55 -3.71 1.79
C GLY A 323 4.15 -3.65 2.38
N LEU A 324 4.13 -3.31 3.67
CA LEU A 324 2.93 -3.17 4.47
C LEU A 324 2.74 -1.70 4.85
N ALA A 325 1.58 -1.37 5.38
CA ALA A 325 1.26 -0.03 5.86
C ALA A 325 2.26 0.44 6.95
N GLU A 326 2.70 -0.48 7.80
CA GLU A 326 3.64 -0.26 8.90
C GLU A 326 5.03 0.21 8.46
N VAL A 327 5.34 0.06 7.18
CA VAL A 327 6.58 0.53 6.54
C VAL A 327 6.28 1.41 5.32
N THR A 328 5.04 1.92 5.18
CA THR A 328 4.56 2.69 4.00
C THR A 328 4.83 2.00 2.64
N GLY A 329 4.81 0.66 2.62
CA GLY A 329 5.15 -0.13 1.44
C GLY A 329 6.64 -0.21 1.11
N ALA A 330 7.52 0.36 1.91
CA ALA A 330 8.93 0.55 1.58
C ALA A 330 9.84 -0.61 2.03
N ILE A 331 9.53 -1.88 1.72
CA ILE A 331 10.39 -3.02 2.05
C ILE A 331 11.30 -3.39 0.87
N THR A 332 10.72 -3.76 -0.28
CA THR A 332 11.51 -4.15 -1.46
C THR A 332 11.19 -3.32 -2.68
N ILE A 333 12.07 -3.41 -3.66
CA ILE A 333 11.87 -2.93 -5.03
C ILE A 333 12.37 -3.97 -6.03
N LEU A 334 11.55 -4.30 -7.03
CA LEU A 334 11.96 -4.93 -8.26
C LEU A 334 11.99 -3.85 -9.34
N ARG A 335 13.18 -3.55 -9.85
CA ARG A 335 13.43 -2.47 -10.80
C ARG A 335 13.00 -2.86 -12.22
N PRO A 336 12.80 -1.92 -13.14
CA PRO A 336 12.46 -2.23 -14.53
C PRO A 336 13.41 -3.23 -15.18
N GLU A 337 14.71 -3.04 -14.98
CA GLU A 337 15.77 -3.88 -15.53
C GLU A 337 15.82 -5.31 -14.96
N ASP A 338 15.22 -5.53 -13.79
CA ASP A 338 15.17 -6.83 -13.12
C ASP A 338 13.93 -7.65 -13.54
N HIS A 339 12.90 -7.01 -14.12
CA HIS A 339 11.69 -7.70 -14.57
C HIS A 339 12.00 -8.68 -15.70
N GLY A 340 11.50 -9.91 -15.58
CA GLY A 340 11.71 -10.98 -16.57
C GLY A 340 13.14 -11.53 -16.61
N THR A 341 14.09 -10.95 -15.86
CA THR A 341 15.50 -11.40 -15.83
C THR A 341 15.82 -12.28 -14.64
N ILE A 342 15.05 -12.14 -13.55
CA ILE A 342 15.21 -12.95 -12.34
C ILE A 342 14.32 -14.18 -12.48
N PRO A 343 14.91 -15.40 -12.44
CA PRO A 343 14.12 -16.62 -12.53
C PRO A 343 13.11 -16.73 -11.40
N VAL A 344 11.98 -17.36 -11.67
CA VAL A 344 11.09 -17.86 -10.62
C VAL A 344 11.82 -18.96 -9.83
N ASP A 345 11.40 -19.19 -8.59
CA ASP A 345 11.92 -20.29 -7.79
C ASP A 345 11.39 -21.66 -8.28
N ASP A 346 11.82 -22.76 -7.62
CA ASP A 346 11.39 -24.11 -7.95
C ASP A 346 9.87 -24.33 -7.81
N ALA A 347 9.19 -23.48 -7.05
CA ALA A 347 7.74 -23.48 -6.88
C ALA A 347 7.03 -22.57 -7.90
N GLY A 348 7.74 -21.92 -8.82
CA GLY A 348 7.20 -20.98 -9.79
C GLY A 348 6.91 -19.59 -9.22
N ILE A 349 7.36 -19.30 -7.99
CA ILE A 349 7.13 -18.00 -7.33
C ILE A 349 8.14 -16.98 -7.85
N GLY A 350 7.64 -15.84 -8.31
CA GLY A 350 8.47 -14.69 -8.69
C GLY A 350 8.96 -13.90 -7.47
N THR A 351 10.14 -13.28 -7.62
CA THR A 351 10.68 -12.38 -6.60
C THR A 351 9.88 -11.09 -6.50
N CYS A 352 9.79 -10.50 -5.30
CA CYS A 352 9.31 -9.13 -5.09
C CYS A 352 10.46 -8.10 -5.00
N GLY A 353 11.65 -8.47 -5.43
CA GLY A 353 12.80 -7.57 -5.52
C GLY A 353 13.74 -7.64 -4.32
N ARG A 354 14.61 -6.64 -4.20
CA ARG A 354 15.60 -6.50 -3.13
C ARG A 354 15.21 -5.41 -2.14
N ALA A 355 15.83 -5.42 -0.97
CA ALA A 355 15.64 -4.37 0.04
C ALA A 355 15.80 -2.97 -0.56
N ARG A 356 14.90 -2.08 -0.21
CA ARG A 356 14.99 -0.65 -0.58
C ARG A 356 16.09 0.05 0.19
N THR A 357 16.52 1.19 -0.32
CA THR A 357 17.60 2.00 0.29
C THR A 357 17.30 2.30 1.76
N GLY A 358 18.21 1.91 2.65
CA GLY A 358 18.11 2.13 4.09
C GLY A 358 17.20 1.13 4.83
N VAL A 359 16.72 0.07 4.16
CA VAL A 359 15.91 -1.00 4.77
C VAL A 359 16.74 -2.26 4.88
N GLU A 360 16.66 -2.94 6.03
CA GLU A 360 17.21 -4.26 6.25
C GLU A 360 16.08 -5.28 6.31
N ILE A 361 16.24 -6.39 5.58
CA ILE A 361 15.33 -7.54 5.62
C ILE A 361 16.05 -8.68 6.32
N VAL A 362 15.41 -9.23 7.34
CA VAL A 362 15.91 -10.36 8.12
C VAL A 362 14.89 -11.49 8.06
N ILE A 363 15.34 -12.69 7.69
CA ILE A 363 14.50 -13.88 7.76
C ILE A 363 14.77 -14.58 9.09
N VAL A 364 13.73 -14.86 9.87
CA VAL A 364 13.86 -15.48 11.20
C VAL A 364 13.06 -16.76 11.32
N ASP A 365 13.56 -17.71 12.14
CA ASP A 365 12.82 -18.90 12.54
C ASP A 365 11.75 -18.60 13.60
N GLU A 366 11.03 -19.62 14.07
CA GLU A 366 10.02 -19.47 15.13
C GLU A 366 10.62 -19.02 16.49
N GLY A 367 11.91 -19.23 16.69
CA GLY A 367 12.64 -18.79 17.88
C GLY A 367 13.19 -17.35 17.77
N GLY A 368 13.01 -16.68 16.62
CA GLY A 368 13.55 -15.35 16.36
C GLY A 368 15.03 -15.37 15.96
N THR A 369 15.60 -16.54 15.62
CA THR A 369 16.98 -16.65 15.14
C THR A 369 17.05 -16.36 13.64
N GLN A 370 18.00 -15.52 13.24
CA GLN A 370 18.21 -15.21 11.83
C GLN A 370 18.64 -16.46 11.04
N LEU A 371 18.00 -16.67 9.89
CA LEU A 371 18.26 -17.76 8.98
C LEU A 371 19.21 -17.32 7.84
N PRO A 372 20.03 -18.24 7.31
CA PRO A 372 20.87 -17.96 6.14
C PRO A 372 20.04 -17.84 4.85
N ALA A 373 20.68 -17.36 3.77
CA ALA A 373 20.07 -17.31 2.44
C ALA A 373 19.56 -18.68 1.99
N GLY A 374 18.41 -18.72 1.33
CA GLY A 374 17.72 -19.91 0.87
C GLY A 374 16.85 -20.61 1.91
N GLU A 375 16.98 -20.29 3.19
CA GLU A 375 16.12 -20.85 4.23
C GLU A 375 14.87 -20.00 4.46
N GLN A 376 13.73 -20.69 4.57
CA GLN A 376 12.41 -20.07 4.72
C GLN A 376 12.08 -19.77 6.18
N GLY A 377 11.63 -18.55 6.44
CA GLY A 377 11.18 -18.10 7.76
C GLY A 377 10.27 -16.89 7.67
N GLU A 378 10.00 -16.26 8.80
CA GLU A 378 9.26 -15.00 8.83
C GLU A 378 10.11 -13.85 8.30
N VAL A 379 9.53 -13.04 7.44
CA VAL A 379 10.15 -11.80 6.95
C VAL A 379 10.02 -10.72 8.01
N CYS A 380 11.16 -10.28 8.54
CA CYS A 380 11.25 -9.17 9.48
C CYS A 380 11.99 -7.99 8.86
N VAL A 381 11.69 -6.78 9.34
CA VAL A 381 12.21 -5.55 8.73
C VAL A 381 12.76 -4.60 9.81
N ALA A 382 13.92 -4.02 9.53
CA ALA A 382 14.47 -2.89 10.28
C ALA A 382 14.77 -1.71 9.35
N GLY A 383 14.78 -0.53 9.89
CA GLY A 383 15.16 0.67 9.16
C GLY A 383 14.29 1.90 9.47
N PRO A 384 14.67 3.06 8.95
CA PRO A 384 14.01 4.33 9.25
C PRO A 384 12.61 4.47 8.62
N THR A 385 12.18 3.52 7.80
CA THR A 385 10.85 3.50 7.18
C THR A 385 9.82 2.73 8.01
N VAL A 386 10.26 2.01 9.06
CA VAL A 386 9.40 1.26 9.99
C VAL A 386 8.72 2.26 10.92
N CYS A 387 7.39 2.18 11.05
CA CYS A 387 6.60 3.09 11.90
C CYS A 387 6.99 3.02 13.39
N ALA A 388 6.56 3.99 14.17
CA ALA A 388 6.80 4.05 15.62
C ALA A 388 5.94 3.05 16.42
N GLY A 389 5.06 2.31 15.76
CA GLY A 389 4.13 1.36 16.37
C GLY A 389 2.67 1.74 16.10
N TYR A 390 1.75 0.96 16.68
CA TYR A 390 0.31 1.20 16.59
C TYR A 390 -0.15 2.10 17.75
N LEU A 391 -0.96 3.10 17.44
CA LEU A 391 -1.53 4.02 18.41
C LEU A 391 -2.36 3.27 19.46
N GLY A 392 -2.02 3.44 20.74
CA GLY A 392 -2.80 2.87 21.86
C GLY A 392 -2.87 1.34 21.92
N ARG A 393 -1.95 0.61 21.27
CA ARG A 393 -1.98 -0.86 21.18
C ARG A 393 -0.69 -1.50 21.73
N PRO A 394 -0.44 -1.42 23.07
CA PRO A 394 0.83 -1.90 23.64
C PRO A 394 1.08 -3.39 23.39
N ASP A 395 0.05 -4.25 23.49
CA ASP A 395 0.20 -5.70 23.27
C ASP A 395 0.56 -6.01 21.80
N ALA A 396 -0.14 -5.40 20.85
CA ALA A 396 0.16 -5.55 19.43
C ALA A 396 1.56 -5.01 19.09
N ASN A 397 1.99 -3.93 19.76
CA ASN A 397 3.34 -3.39 19.59
C ASN A 397 4.40 -4.36 20.13
N ALA A 398 4.18 -4.95 21.31
CA ALA A 398 5.10 -5.91 21.88
C ALA A 398 5.29 -7.15 20.99
N GLU A 399 4.23 -7.61 20.32
CA GLU A 399 4.26 -8.73 19.38
C GLU A 399 4.90 -8.32 18.05
N SER A 400 4.40 -7.25 17.42
CA SER A 400 4.80 -6.88 16.05
C SER A 400 6.19 -6.25 15.95
N PHE A 401 6.76 -5.75 17.05
CA PHE A 401 8.09 -5.11 17.07
C PHE A 401 9.05 -5.82 18.04
N ALA A 402 8.87 -7.12 18.24
CA ALA A 402 9.73 -7.93 19.10
C ALA A 402 11.19 -7.92 18.60
N GLY A 403 12.14 -7.90 19.52
CA GLY A 403 13.57 -7.93 19.18
C GLY A 403 14.10 -6.71 18.42
N GLY A 404 13.31 -5.64 18.31
CA GLY A 404 13.69 -4.43 17.55
C GLY A 404 13.48 -4.56 16.03
N LEU A 405 12.81 -5.62 15.59
CA LEU A 405 12.42 -5.87 14.19
C LEU A 405 10.92 -5.75 14.05
N PHE A 406 10.44 -5.22 12.93
CA PHE A 406 9.04 -5.31 12.58
C PHE A 406 8.75 -6.68 11.96
N HIS A 407 7.91 -7.47 12.60
CA HIS A 407 7.44 -8.78 12.17
C HIS A 407 6.28 -8.62 11.20
N THR A 408 6.50 -8.92 9.92
CA THR A 408 5.50 -8.67 8.87
C THR A 408 4.33 -9.66 8.89
N GLY A 409 4.54 -10.84 9.48
CA GLY A 409 3.64 -11.97 9.36
C GLY A 409 3.68 -12.65 7.98
N ASP A 410 4.44 -12.11 7.03
CA ASP A 410 4.71 -12.77 5.75
C ASP A 410 5.86 -13.77 5.92
N VAL A 411 5.82 -14.85 5.16
CA VAL A 411 6.82 -15.92 5.16
C VAL A 411 7.52 -15.94 3.80
N GLY A 412 8.84 -16.11 3.82
CA GLY A 412 9.64 -16.10 2.61
C GLY A 412 11.11 -16.41 2.88
N TYR A 413 11.94 -16.22 1.89
CA TYR A 413 13.38 -16.36 1.98
C TYR A 413 14.09 -15.34 1.10
N LEU A 414 15.36 -15.05 1.41
CA LEU A 414 16.26 -14.28 0.56
C LEU A 414 17.15 -15.24 -0.22
N ASP A 415 17.35 -15.00 -1.53
CA ASP A 415 18.41 -15.68 -2.27
C ASP A 415 19.81 -15.11 -1.92
N GLU A 416 20.87 -15.73 -2.42
CA GLU A 416 22.26 -15.28 -2.20
C GLU A 416 22.54 -13.86 -2.75
N ARG A 417 21.70 -13.35 -3.65
CA ARG A 417 21.79 -12.00 -4.23
C ARG A 417 20.94 -10.99 -3.50
N GLY A 418 20.20 -11.42 -2.44
CA GLY A 418 19.32 -10.60 -1.63
C GLY A 418 17.95 -10.32 -2.25
N TYR A 419 17.50 -11.10 -3.25
CA TYR A 419 16.12 -11.05 -3.73
C TYR A 419 15.19 -11.78 -2.78
N LEU A 420 14.07 -11.14 -2.43
CA LEU A 420 13.05 -11.70 -1.55
C LEU A 420 12.01 -12.49 -2.37
N PHE A 421 11.74 -13.70 -1.93
CA PHE A 421 10.66 -14.56 -2.44
C PHE A 421 9.66 -14.80 -1.32
N LEU A 422 8.41 -14.42 -1.54
CA LEU A 422 7.33 -14.59 -0.57
C LEU A 422 6.59 -15.90 -0.83
N THR A 423 6.58 -16.79 0.14
CA THR A 423 5.94 -18.10 0.02
C THR A 423 4.53 -18.15 0.64
N GLY A 424 4.17 -17.17 1.50
CA GLY A 424 2.84 -17.08 2.08
C GLY A 424 2.73 -16.12 3.25
N ARG A 425 1.66 -16.30 4.04
CA ARG A 425 1.45 -15.63 5.32
C ARG A 425 1.31 -16.62 6.44
N LYS A 426 1.83 -16.29 7.62
CA LYS A 426 1.63 -17.09 8.84
C LYS A 426 0.13 -17.30 9.13
N SER A 427 -0.68 -16.25 8.95
CA SER A 427 -2.13 -16.29 9.21
C SER A 427 -2.92 -17.16 8.24
N ASP A 428 -2.39 -17.41 7.05
CA ASP A 428 -3.08 -18.14 5.98
C ASP A 428 -2.63 -19.59 5.90
N MET A 429 -1.47 -19.91 6.53
CA MET A 429 -0.95 -21.26 6.65
C MET A 429 -1.98 -22.18 7.35
N TYR A 430 -2.08 -23.40 6.87
CA TYR A 430 -2.83 -24.46 7.53
C TYR A 430 -1.99 -25.72 7.70
N ILE A 431 -2.35 -26.57 8.66
CA ILE A 431 -1.59 -27.76 9.00
C ILE A 431 -2.33 -29.00 8.49
N SER A 432 -1.78 -29.64 7.46
CA SER A 432 -2.35 -30.85 6.88
C SER A 432 -1.44 -32.06 7.15
N GLY A 433 -1.94 -33.01 7.91
CA GLY A 433 -1.18 -34.22 8.26
C GLY A 433 0.13 -33.93 9.01
N GLY A 434 0.17 -32.88 9.81
CA GLY A 434 1.37 -32.45 10.57
C GLY A 434 2.36 -31.60 9.76
N SER A 435 2.06 -31.26 8.51
CA SER A 435 2.91 -30.42 7.66
C SER A 435 2.30 -29.05 7.45
N ASN A 436 3.11 -27.99 7.53
CA ASN A 436 2.70 -26.65 7.21
C ASN A 436 2.47 -26.53 5.68
N VAL A 437 1.32 -25.99 5.30
CA VAL A 437 0.93 -25.72 3.92
C VAL A 437 0.66 -24.23 3.74
N TYR A 438 1.38 -23.61 2.83
CA TYR A 438 1.18 -22.22 2.45
C TYR A 438 0.34 -22.16 1.18
N PRO A 439 -0.85 -21.54 1.22
CA PRO A 439 -1.79 -21.52 0.08
C PRO A 439 -1.22 -20.97 -1.21
N ARG A 440 -0.32 -19.99 -1.12
CA ARG A 440 0.19 -19.26 -2.28
C ARG A 440 0.85 -20.15 -3.32
N GLU A 441 1.67 -21.11 -2.91
CA GLU A 441 2.32 -22.08 -3.83
C GLU A 441 1.28 -22.85 -4.67
N ILE A 442 0.17 -23.21 -4.03
CA ILE A 442 -0.92 -23.92 -4.68
C ILE A 442 -1.68 -22.99 -5.63
N GLU A 443 -1.95 -21.76 -5.18
CA GLU A 443 -2.66 -20.74 -5.96
C GLU A 443 -1.90 -20.34 -7.21
N GLU A 444 -0.59 -20.10 -7.10
CA GLU A 444 0.29 -19.80 -8.25
C GLU A 444 0.26 -20.93 -9.28
N LEU A 445 0.31 -22.19 -8.82
CA LEU A 445 0.21 -23.33 -9.73
C LEU A 445 -1.16 -23.42 -10.42
N LEU A 446 -2.26 -23.24 -9.68
CA LEU A 446 -3.61 -23.25 -10.24
C LEU A 446 -3.82 -22.13 -11.29
N LEU A 447 -3.21 -20.97 -11.06
CA LEU A 447 -3.27 -19.81 -11.95
C LEU A 447 -2.45 -19.98 -13.24
N THR A 448 -1.65 -21.04 -13.39
CA THR A 448 -1.01 -21.39 -14.68
C THR A 448 -2.00 -21.92 -15.71
N ASP A 449 -3.17 -22.43 -15.29
CA ASP A 449 -4.22 -22.84 -16.20
C ASP A 449 -5.01 -21.62 -16.73
N THR A 450 -5.09 -21.49 -18.04
CA THR A 450 -5.68 -20.32 -18.71
C THR A 450 -7.19 -20.14 -18.49
N GLU A 451 -7.90 -21.17 -18.00
CA GLU A 451 -9.31 -21.09 -17.63
C GLU A 451 -9.54 -20.63 -16.18
N VAL A 452 -8.46 -20.39 -15.42
CA VAL A 452 -8.51 -19.86 -14.05
C VAL A 452 -8.23 -18.36 -14.08
N ALA A 453 -9.22 -17.55 -13.69
CA ALA A 453 -9.03 -16.10 -13.53
C ALA A 453 -8.48 -15.73 -12.16
N GLN A 454 -8.99 -16.38 -11.09
CA GLN A 454 -8.52 -16.23 -9.73
C GLN A 454 -8.60 -17.56 -8.97
N ALA A 455 -7.66 -17.76 -8.06
CA ALA A 455 -7.61 -18.93 -7.18
C ALA A 455 -7.33 -18.50 -5.75
N VAL A 456 -8.09 -19.01 -4.79
CA VAL A 456 -7.86 -18.84 -3.36
C VAL A 456 -7.91 -20.20 -2.70
N VAL A 457 -6.89 -20.55 -1.92
CA VAL A 457 -6.87 -21.80 -1.14
C VAL A 457 -6.99 -21.47 0.33
N VAL A 458 -7.92 -22.14 1.01
CA VAL A 458 -8.14 -21.99 2.46
C VAL A 458 -8.02 -23.33 3.16
N GLY A 459 -7.38 -23.32 4.33
CA GLY A 459 -7.36 -24.48 5.21
C GLY A 459 -8.67 -24.57 6.00
N VAL A 460 -9.35 -25.71 5.92
CA VAL A 460 -10.59 -25.98 6.65
C VAL A 460 -10.44 -27.21 7.54
N PRO A 461 -11.14 -27.30 8.68
CA PRO A 461 -11.03 -28.44 9.58
C PRO A 461 -11.35 -29.78 8.91
N ASP A 462 -10.54 -30.79 9.17
CA ASP A 462 -10.73 -32.18 8.72
C ASP A 462 -10.41 -33.18 9.83
N PRO A 463 -11.29 -34.18 10.08
CA PRO A 463 -11.08 -35.13 11.18
C PRO A 463 -9.84 -36.03 11.04
N GLN A 464 -9.39 -36.28 9.81
CA GLN A 464 -8.26 -37.17 9.52
C GLN A 464 -6.93 -36.42 9.43
N TRP A 465 -6.93 -35.22 8.84
CA TRP A 465 -5.73 -34.48 8.49
C TRP A 465 -5.47 -33.27 9.39
N GLY A 466 -6.39 -32.95 10.33
CA GLY A 466 -6.41 -31.71 11.09
C GLY A 466 -7.02 -30.57 10.27
N GLU A 467 -6.38 -30.20 9.17
CA GLU A 467 -6.92 -29.30 8.15
C GLU A 467 -6.65 -29.88 6.76
N ILE A 468 -7.51 -29.51 5.81
CA ILE A 468 -7.33 -29.78 4.38
C ILE A 468 -7.43 -28.48 3.59
N GLY A 469 -6.74 -28.42 2.45
CA GLY A 469 -6.87 -27.33 1.50
C GLY A 469 -8.18 -27.45 0.68
N VAL A 470 -8.94 -26.37 0.63
CA VAL A 470 -10.07 -26.16 -0.26
C VAL A 470 -9.69 -25.06 -1.23
N ALA A 471 -9.68 -25.35 -2.53
CA ALA A 471 -9.42 -24.36 -3.57
C ALA A 471 -10.76 -23.78 -4.08
N VAL A 472 -10.87 -22.44 -4.04
CA VAL A 472 -11.99 -21.69 -4.58
C VAL A 472 -11.49 -20.97 -5.83
N ILE A 473 -12.16 -21.21 -6.97
CA ILE A 473 -11.70 -20.82 -8.30
C ILE A 473 -12.76 -19.92 -8.95
N GLU A 474 -12.35 -18.74 -9.40
CA GLU A 474 -13.08 -17.92 -10.35
C GLU A 474 -12.60 -18.29 -11.76
N ARG A 475 -13.54 -18.64 -12.65
CA ARG A 475 -13.22 -19.03 -14.02
C ARG A 475 -12.94 -17.81 -14.89
N ALA A 476 -11.97 -17.92 -15.79
CA ALA A 476 -11.79 -16.93 -16.85
C ALA A 476 -13.01 -16.92 -17.77
N GLN A 477 -13.52 -15.73 -18.09
CA GLN A 477 -14.66 -15.61 -19.02
C GLN A 477 -14.26 -16.13 -20.40
N SER A 478 -15.00 -17.14 -20.89
CA SER A 478 -14.79 -17.64 -22.24
C SER A 478 -15.30 -16.63 -23.28
N PRO A 479 -14.52 -16.30 -24.30
CA PRO A 479 -14.96 -15.39 -25.36
C PRO A 479 -16.19 -15.91 -26.14
N THR A 480 -16.54 -17.18 -26.00
CA THR A 480 -17.56 -17.87 -26.81
C THR A 480 -18.88 -18.14 -26.10
N GLY A 481 -19.05 -17.75 -24.84
CA GLY A 481 -20.33 -17.85 -24.13
C GLY A 481 -20.93 -19.26 -23.99
N ALA A 482 -20.12 -20.32 -24.16
CA ALA A 482 -20.60 -21.71 -24.07
C ALA A 482 -20.33 -22.24 -22.64
N ASP A 483 -21.27 -21.96 -21.73
CA ASP A 483 -21.39 -22.69 -20.46
C ASP A 483 -22.08 -24.06 -20.78
N SER A 484 -21.30 -25.12 -20.89
CA SER A 484 -21.82 -26.49 -20.91
C SER A 484 -21.71 -27.07 -19.48
N ASP A 485 -22.81 -27.67 -18.99
CA ASP A 485 -22.93 -28.30 -17.66
C ASP A 485 -21.85 -29.36 -17.31
N GLY A 486 -20.97 -29.71 -18.23
CA GLY A 486 -19.85 -30.63 -18.05
C GLY A 486 -18.47 -29.95 -17.88
N ALA A 487 -18.32 -28.68 -18.25
CA ALA A 487 -17.03 -28.00 -18.32
C ALA A 487 -16.37 -27.76 -16.94
N GLY A 488 -17.18 -27.66 -15.88
CA GLY A 488 -16.68 -27.49 -14.52
C GLY A 488 -16.03 -28.75 -13.93
N ALA A 489 -16.61 -29.94 -14.20
CA ALA A 489 -16.06 -31.20 -13.72
C ALA A 489 -14.72 -31.54 -14.42
N ASP A 490 -14.64 -31.31 -15.73
CA ASP A 490 -13.42 -31.52 -16.53
C ASP A 490 -12.30 -30.58 -16.08
N LEU A 491 -12.62 -29.31 -15.81
CA LEU A 491 -11.64 -28.34 -15.26
C LEU A 491 -11.17 -28.75 -13.86
N ALA A 492 -12.06 -29.20 -12.96
CA ALA A 492 -11.68 -29.64 -11.63
C ALA A 492 -10.75 -30.87 -11.66
N GLU A 493 -11.01 -31.83 -12.55
CA GLU A 493 -10.12 -33.00 -12.74
C GLU A 493 -8.75 -32.56 -13.27
N ARG A 494 -8.71 -31.66 -14.24
CA ARG A 494 -7.48 -31.13 -14.83
C ARG A 494 -6.66 -30.35 -13.79
N LEU A 495 -7.27 -29.46 -13.00
CA LEU A 495 -6.62 -28.71 -11.92
C LEU A 495 -6.11 -29.63 -10.82
N THR A 496 -6.88 -30.67 -10.48
CA THR A 496 -6.44 -31.70 -9.51
C THR A 496 -5.23 -32.47 -10.04
N ALA A 497 -5.21 -32.83 -11.32
CA ALA A 497 -4.07 -33.50 -11.94
C ALA A 497 -2.83 -32.58 -11.98
N LEU A 498 -3.03 -31.30 -12.30
CA LEU A 498 -1.98 -30.27 -12.27
C LEU A 498 -1.35 -30.19 -10.87
N CYS A 499 -2.16 -30.07 -9.82
CA CYS A 499 -1.67 -30.03 -8.43
C CYS A 499 -0.94 -31.33 -8.05
N LYS A 500 -1.42 -32.51 -8.47
CA LYS A 500 -0.76 -33.78 -8.18
C LYS A 500 0.60 -33.92 -8.88
N SER A 501 0.78 -33.30 -10.03
CA SER A 501 2.05 -33.36 -10.78
C SER A 501 3.08 -32.35 -10.28
N GLY A 502 2.63 -31.19 -9.77
CA GLY A 502 3.51 -30.07 -9.37
C GLY A 502 3.75 -29.94 -7.87
N LEU A 503 2.95 -30.62 -7.02
CA LEU A 503 2.99 -30.43 -5.56
C LEU A 503 3.19 -31.74 -4.78
N ALA A 504 3.78 -31.62 -3.60
CA ALA A 504 3.79 -32.71 -2.64
C ALA A 504 2.35 -33.13 -2.25
N LYS A 505 2.10 -34.42 -2.03
CA LYS A 505 0.78 -35.01 -1.85
C LYS A 505 -0.07 -34.34 -0.76
N TYR A 506 0.54 -33.85 0.31
CA TYR A 506 -0.15 -33.18 1.42
C TYR A 506 -0.58 -31.76 1.10
N LYS A 507 0.03 -31.11 0.08
CA LYS A 507 -0.32 -29.77 -0.40
C LYS A 507 -1.48 -29.79 -1.40
N VAL A 508 -1.77 -30.93 -2.04
CA VAL A 508 -2.84 -31.01 -3.04
C VAL A 508 -4.20 -30.74 -2.39
N PRO A 509 -4.95 -29.72 -2.86
CA PRO A 509 -6.30 -29.43 -2.37
C PRO A 509 -7.19 -30.67 -2.44
N LYS A 510 -7.98 -30.90 -1.43
CA LYS A 510 -8.92 -32.03 -1.39
C LYS A 510 -10.23 -31.72 -2.09
N GLU A 511 -10.55 -30.45 -2.22
CA GLU A 511 -11.76 -29.97 -2.84
C GLU A 511 -11.46 -28.77 -3.71
N ILE A 512 -12.16 -28.66 -4.83
CA ILE A 512 -12.15 -27.53 -5.75
C ILE A 512 -13.58 -27.07 -5.95
N HIS A 513 -13.84 -25.80 -5.66
CA HIS A 513 -15.12 -25.15 -5.83
C HIS A 513 -15.01 -23.98 -6.81
N PHE A 514 -16.04 -23.77 -7.60
CA PHE A 514 -16.11 -22.67 -8.56
C PHE A 514 -17.07 -21.59 -8.08
N VAL A 515 -16.69 -20.34 -8.28
CA VAL A 515 -17.50 -19.15 -7.99
C VAL A 515 -17.58 -18.25 -9.21
N ASP A 516 -18.67 -17.52 -9.34
CA ASP A 516 -18.86 -16.56 -10.44
C ASP A 516 -17.95 -15.34 -10.29
N THR A 517 -17.73 -14.90 -9.06
CA THR A 517 -16.87 -13.76 -8.72
C THR A 517 -16.25 -13.99 -7.36
N MET A 518 -14.93 -13.75 -7.26
CA MET A 518 -14.21 -13.89 -6.02
C MET A 518 -14.61 -12.75 -5.03
N PRO A 519 -14.99 -13.07 -3.79
CA PRO A 519 -15.31 -12.04 -2.80
C PRO A 519 -14.09 -11.20 -2.46
N VAL A 520 -14.30 -9.87 -2.37
CA VAL A 520 -13.26 -8.90 -2.03
C VAL A 520 -13.68 -8.04 -0.84
N THR A 521 -12.71 -7.65 -0.03
CA THR A 521 -12.91 -6.71 1.08
C THR A 521 -13.19 -5.29 0.58
N ALA A 522 -13.63 -4.39 1.46
CA ALA A 522 -13.78 -2.96 1.16
C ALA A 522 -12.49 -2.29 0.61
N TYR A 523 -11.34 -2.90 0.88
CA TYR A 523 -10.02 -2.47 0.38
C TYR A 523 -9.61 -3.13 -0.94
N GLY A 524 -10.50 -3.88 -1.59
CA GLY A 524 -10.25 -4.56 -2.87
C GLY A 524 -9.33 -5.79 -2.78
N LYS A 525 -9.05 -6.30 -1.57
CA LYS A 525 -8.28 -7.54 -1.35
C LYS A 525 -9.21 -8.74 -1.27
N LEU A 526 -8.72 -9.92 -1.66
CA LEU A 526 -9.47 -11.18 -1.54
C LEU A 526 -9.95 -11.43 -0.11
N ALA A 527 -11.22 -11.74 0.06
CA ALA A 527 -11.89 -11.92 1.36
C ALA A 527 -11.66 -13.35 1.92
N ARG A 528 -10.39 -13.73 2.09
CA ARG A 528 -9.94 -15.08 2.50
C ARG A 528 -10.59 -15.59 3.79
N LYS A 529 -10.80 -14.70 4.78
CA LYS A 529 -11.46 -15.03 6.04
C LYS A 529 -12.92 -15.45 5.87
N GLU A 530 -13.62 -14.76 4.98
CA GLU A 530 -15.03 -15.05 4.65
C GLU A 530 -15.14 -16.42 3.97
N LEU A 531 -14.27 -16.67 2.98
CA LEU A 531 -14.17 -17.98 2.33
C LEU A 531 -13.82 -19.09 3.34
N LYS A 532 -12.83 -18.89 4.22
CA LYS A 532 -12.49 -19.87 5.25
C LYS A 532 -13.69 -20.14 6.17
N ALA A 533 -14.42 -19.11 6.58
CA ALA A 533 -15.61 -19.25 7.42
C ALA A 533 -16.74 -20.01 6.68
N GLU A 534 -17.01 -19.68 5.43
CA GLU A 534 -18.02 -20.32 4.59
C GLU A 534 -17.74 -21.82 4.42
N TYR A 535 -16.54 -22.17 3.97
CA TYR A 535 -16.18 -23.57 3.71
C TYR A 535 -15.85 -24.39 4.97
N SER A 536 -15.74 -23.75 6.13
CA SER A 536 -15.64 -24.44 7.43
C SER A 536 -16.99 -24.78 8.06
N GLN A 537 -18.10 -24.19 7.58
CA GLN A 537 -19.43 -24.44 8.12
C GLN A 537 -19.84 -25.91 7.97
N GLY A 538 -20.28 -26.53 9.08
CA GLY A 538 -20.69 -27.94 9.11
C GLY A 538 -19.53 -28.95 9.23
N ARG A 539 -18.27 -28.50 9.22
CA ARG A 539 -17.09 -29.35 9.48
C ARG A 539 -16.75 -29.29 10.95
N GLY A 540 -17.07 -30.35 11.70
CA GLY A 540 -16.79 -30.39 13.13
C GLY A 540 -15.30 -30.30 13.42
N SER A 541 -14.91 -29.44 14.36
CA SER A 541 -13.57 -29.50 14.97
C SER A 541 -13.44 -30.85 15.69
N ALA A 542 -12.58 -31.73 15.23
CA ALA A 542 -12.13 -32.83 16.04
C ALA A 542 -11.48 -32.25 17.33
N ARG A 543 -12.10 -32.49 18.47
CA ARG A 543 -11.53 -32.20 19.79
C ARG A 543 -10.46 -33.22 20.14
#